data_da3b74490aacde2df594cfa445e3ae21
#
_entry.id   da3b74490aacde2df594cfa445e3ae21
#
_cell.length_a   1.000
_cell.length_b   1.000
_cell.length_c   1.000
_cell.angle_alpha   90.00
_cell.angle_beta   90.00
_cell.angle_gamma   90.00
#
_symmetry.space_group_name_H-M   'P 1'
#
loop_
_entity.id
_entity.type
_entity.pdbx_description
1 polymer ?
#
loop_
_entity_poly.entity_id
_entity_poly.type
_entity_poly.pdbx_seq_one_letter_code
_entity_poly.pdbx_strand_id
1 'polypeptide(L)'
;MRCSCPASGHASSNSVRPGYKIAIAGVMTAACLGFALAATGISSFVQQDTAGMRMTRAAKDWIDSLDADQKKAATFAFTDKERKPTRKGLRLELMTDSQKDKAMSLLRTGTSDRGYQAALATISLESVLARMEKPGGNVRTPGWYFVSIFGEPGSEAGWGWRFEGHHLALNFSLRGTDVTGTTPAFFGANPAEVRSGAEKGRVALEGCSALALNLIASFSPEQTSKASAAKPSVEVDQGQTKPPALTGAGITADSLTMEQGEILTKLLRDYTGRLPAELEARELALIQGYPRSDLRFEFFRDSAAKGKPMTYRIEAPGFLIQYLNVQADGEGNPANHIHSAYRRVAGDFGQPAR
;
A
#
# COMPACT_ATOMS: atom_id res chain seq x y z
N MET A 1 37.41 13.85 48.09
CA MET A 1 38.26 15.04 47.97
C MET A 1 37.43 16.14 47.37
N ARG A 2 37.27 17.20 48.13
CA ARG A 2 36.57 18.45 47.80
C ARG A 2 37.45 19.32 46.91
N CYS A 3 36.81 20.21 46.13
CA CYS A 3 37.11 21.65 45.93
C CYS A 3 36.39 22.08 44.65
N SER A 4 35.38 22.85 44.65
CA SER A 4 35.10 24.24 45.06
C SER A 4 35.24 25.21 43.91
N CYS A 5 34.14 25.90 43.64
CA CYS A 5 33.99 27.12 42.85
C CYS A 5 34.87 28.28 43.35
N PRO A 6 35.04 29.39 42.61
CA PRO A 6 34.11 30.47 42.93
C PRO A 6 33.61 31.36 41.78
N ALA A 7 32.57 32.10 42.12
CA ALA A 7 31.89 33.14 41.40
C ALA A 7 32.56 34.53 41.65
N SER A 8 32.21 35.50 40.83
CA SER A 8 32.01 36.94 41.11
C SER A 8 32.04 37.69 39.76
N GLY A 9 31.23 38.65 39.43
CA GLY A 9 30.30 39.49 40.13
C GLY A 9 30.42 40.90 39.55
N HIS A 10 29.29 41.55 39.38
CA HIS A 10 29.07 43.03 39.35
C HIS A 10 29.56 43.82 38.11
N ALA A 11 28.95 44.92 37.68
CA ALA A 11 27.71 45.61 37.96
C ALA A 11 27.57 46.75 36.95
N SER A 12 26.34 47.14 36.69
CA SER A 12 25.75 48.50 36.54
C SER A 12 26.60 49.60 35.89
N SER A 13 26.05 50.49 35.10
CA SER A 13 25.05 51.50 35.36
C SER A 13 24.85 52.47 34.20
N ASN A 14 23.60 52.86 34.04
CA ASN A 14 23.08 54.25 33.83
C ASN A 14 23.75 55.15 32.78
N SER A 15 22.99 55.70 31.93
CA SER A 15 22.15 56.87 31.95
C SER A 15 22.37 57.79 30.75
N VAL A 16 21.30 58.36 30.39
CA VAL A 16 20.87 59.74 30.11
C VAL A 16 20.74 60.16 28.65
N ARG A 17 19.47 60.55 28.34
CA ARG A 17 19.00 61.41 27.23
C ARG A 17 19.58 62.84 27.40
N PRO A 18 19.55 63.71 26.39
CA PRO A 18 18.38 64.31 25.75
C PRO A 18 18.59 64.57 24.23
N GLY A 19 17.62 64.62 23.37
CA GLY A 19 16.55 65.60 23.14
C GLY A 19 16.98 66.84 22.39
N TYR A 20 16.61 66.94 21.09
CA TYR A 20 16.39 68.21 20.45
C TYR A 20 15.29 68.14 19.38
N LYS A 21 14.40 69.13 19.45
CA LYS A 21 13.24 69.42 18.63
C LYS A 21 13.60 70.37 17.50
N ILE A 22 12.64 70.50 16.55
CA ILE A 22 12.37 71.66 15.66
C ILE A 22 13.04 71.56 14.30
N ALA A 23 12.44 71.88 13.18
CA ALA A 23 11.11 72.38 12.75
C ALA A 23 10.96 72.32 11.22
N ILE A 24 9.76 72.15 10.78
CA ILE A 24 8.98 72.93 9.76
C ILE A 24 9.50 73.04 8.32
N ALA A 25 8.59 72.57 7.45
CA ALA A 25 8.06 73.13 6.20
C ALA A 25 8.85 72.99 4.87
N GLY A 26 8.17 72.39 3.94
CA GLY A 26 8.47 72.44 2.54
C GLY A 26 7.46 71.63 1.75
N VAL A 27 6.32 72.26 1.37
CA VAL A 27 5.34 71.73 0.44
C VAL A 27 5.99 71.65 -0.94
N MET A 28 6.04 70.48 -1.56
CA MET A 28 6.14 70.32 -3.00
C MET A 28 5.26 69.15 -3.42
N THR A 29 4.15 69.52 -4.05
CA THR A 29 3.29 68.64 -4.83
C THR A 29 4.02 68.15 -6.06
N ALA A 30 4.37 66.88 -6.07
CA ALA A 30 4.72 66.17 -7.30
C ALA A 30 3.68 65.10 -7.54
N ALA A 31 2.82 65.34 -8.51
CA ALA A 31 1.87 64.35 -9.05
C ALA A 31 2.64 63.27 -9.77
N CYS A 32 2.85 62.14 -9.13
CA CYS A 32 3.29 60.92 -9.79
C CYS A 32 2.06 60.11 -10.16
N LEU A 33 1.72 60.13 -11.46
CA LEU A 33 0.85 59.11 -12.05
C LEU A 33 1.52 57.75 -11.88
N GLY A 34 1.15 57.03 -10.85
CA GLY A 34 1.48 55.64 -10.69
C GLY A 34 0.61 54.79 -11.61
N PHE A 35 1.17 54.31 -12.70
CA PHE A 35 0.61 53.19 -13.43
C PHE A 35 0.66 51.96 -12.51
N ALA A 36 -0.47 51.63 -11.90
CA ALA A 36 -0.66 50.32 -11.25
C ALA A 36 -0.74 49.25 -12.36
N LEU A 37 0.38 48.63 -12.71
CA LEU A 37 0.33 47.36 -13.41
C LEU A 37 -0.32 46.36 -12.43
N ALA A 38 -1.62 46.10 -12.60
CA ALA A 38 -2.27 44.95 -12.06
C ALA A 38 -1.64 43.71 -12.75
N ALA A 39 -0.62 43.15 -12.11
CA ALA A 39 -0.13 41.82 -12.45
C ALA A 39 -1.27 40.87 -12.10
N THR A 40 -2.16 40.57 -13.04
CA THR A 40 -3.05 39.45 -12.98
C THR A 40 -2.16 38.20 -13.06
N GLY A 41 -1.69 37.75 -11.90
CA GLY A 41 -1.09 36.47 -11.73
C GLY A 41 -2.16 35.42 -12.03
N ILE A 42 -2.25 34.99 -13.29
CA ILE A 42 -2.93 33.76 -13.65
C ILE A 42 -2.04 32.65 -13.06
N SER A 43 -2.30 32.29 -11.78
CA SER A 43 -1.88 31.00 -11.26
C SER A 43 -2.59 29.97 -12.12
N SER A 44 -1.91 29.53 -13.17
CA SER A 44 -2.28 28.30 -13.85
C SER A 44 -2.15 27.19 -12.79
N PHE A 45 -3.25 26.88 -12.13
CA PHE A 45 -3.37 25.63 -11.40
C PHE A 45 -3.14 24.52 -12.44
N VAL A 46 -1.93 24.00 -12.52
CA VAL A 46 -1.67 22.76 -13.21
C VAL A 46 -2.48 21.73 -12.41
N GLN A 47 -3.65 21.39 -12.93
CA GLN A 47 -4.47 20.35 -12.34
C GLN A 47 -3.64 19.07 -12.37
N GLN A 48 -3.20 18.63 -11.19
CA GLN A 48 -2.40 17.43 -11.09
C GLN A 48 -3.24 16.24 -11.54
N ASP A 49 -2.72 15.44 -12.48
CA ASP A 49 -3.41 14.25 -12.97
C ASP A 49 -3.79 13.33 -11.79
N THR A 50 -5.04 12.91 -11.73
CA THR A 50 -5.50 11.92 -10.75
C THR A 50 -4.89 10.54 -11.05
N ALA A 51 -4.87 9.63 -10.08
CA ALA A 51 -4.41 8.26 -10.30
C ALA A 51 -5.20 7.59 -11.42
N GLY A 52 -6.51 7.79 -11.48
CA GLY A 52 -7.34 7.23 -12.54
C GLY A 52 -7.04 7.81 -13.93
N MET A 53 -6.73 9.09 -14.05
CA MET A 53 -6.27 9.68 -15.31
C MET A 53 -4.93 9.07 -15.76
N ARG A 54 -3.99 8.91 -14.82
CA ARG A 54 -2.71 8.25 -15.10
C ARG A 54 -2.89 6.79 -15.51
N MET A 55 -3.75 6.03 -14.79
CA MET A 55 -4.10 4.65 -15.12
C MET A 55 -4.70 4.54 -16.53
N THR A 56 -5.66 5.39 -16.86
CA THR A 56 -6.33 5.40 -18.16
C THR A 56 -5.33 5.62 -19.30
N ARG A 57 -4.44 6.61 -19.16
CA ARG A 57 -3.40 6.90 -20.14
C ARG A 57 -2.43 5.73 -20.29
N ALA A 58 -1.88 5.25 -19.18
CA ALA A 58 -0.92 4.14 -19.20
C ALA A 58 -1.52 2.85 -19.78
N ALA A 59 -2.79 2.55 -19.49
CA ALA A 59 -3.48 1.39 -20.06
C ALA A 59 -3.65 1.52 -21.58
N LYS A 60 -4.05 2.70 -22.09
CA LYS A 60 -4.13 2.96 -23.53
C LYS A 60 -2.76 2.85 -24.20
N ASP A 61 -1.75 3.51 -23.65
CA ASP A 61 -0.38 3.50 -24.17
C ASP A 61 0.20 2.08 -24.25
N TRP A 62 -0.14 1.24 -23.28
CA TRP A 62 0.28 -0.16 -23.29
C TRP A 62 -0.48 -0.96 -24.35
N ILE A 63 -1.83 -0.91 -24.39
CA ILE A 63 -2.65 -1.62 -25.39
C ILE A 63 -2.25 -1.22 -26.81
N ASP A 64 -2.00 0.06 -27.07
CA ASP A 64 -1.66 0.57 -28.40
C ASP A 64 -0.30 0.03 -28.90
N SER A 65 0.58 -0.35 -27.98
CA SER A 65 1.87 -0.94 -28.30
C SER A 65 1.83 -2.44 -28.64
N LEU A 66 0.70 -3.11 -28.39
CA LEU A 66 0.53 -4.55 -28.58
C LEU A 66 0.14 -4.89 -30.02
N ASP A 67 0.62 -6.01 -30.52
CA ASP A 67 0.11 -6.61 -31.76
C ASP A 67 -1.28 -7.25 -31.56
N ALA A 68 -1.87 -7.78 -32.62
CA ALA A 68 -3.23 -8.32 -32.60
C ALA A 68 -3.39 -9.54 -31.66
N ASP A 69 -2.41 -10.45 -31.65
CA ASP A 69 -2.45 -11.66 -30.84
C ASP A 69 -2.22 -11.30 -29.35
N GLN A 70 -1.30 -10.38 -29.07
CA GLN A 70 -1.05 -9.84 -27.73
C GLN A 70 -2.29 -9.11 -27.19
N LYS A 71 -2.96 -8.28 -27.99
CA LYS A 71 -4.22 -7.61 -27.62
C LYS A 71 -5.29 -8.64 -27.25
N LYS A 72 -5.46 -9.69 -28.08
CA LYS A 72 -6.42 -10.76 -27.80
C LYS A 72 -6.13 -11.49 -26.49
N ALA A 73 -4.86 -11.69 -26.14
CA ALA A 73 -4.45 -12.31 -24.88
C ALA A 73 -4.64 -11.39 -23.68
N ALA A 74 -4.54 -10.06 -23.88
CA ALA A 74 -4.50 -9.07 -22.83
C ALA A 74 -5.87 -8.49 -22.45
N THR A 75 -6.88 -8.54 -23.37
CA THR A 75 -8.13 -7.79 -23.21
C THR A 75 -9.33 -8.72 -23.04
N PHE A 76 -10.22 -8.34 -22.14
CA PHE A 76 -11.42 -9.09 -21.77
C PHE A 76 -12.62 -8.13 -21.64
N ALA A 77 -13.84 -8.64 -21.71
CA ALA A 77 -15.01 -7.85 -21.37
C ALA A 77 -14.97 -7.44 -19.88
N PHE A 78 -15.50 -6.26 -19.52
CA PHE A 78 -15.48 -5.80 -18.12
C PHE A 78 -16.20 -6.75 -17.17
N THR A 79 -17.24 -7.42 -17.64
CA THR A 79 -18.03 -8.39 -16.87
C THR A 79 -17.51 -9.83 -16.99
N ASP A 80 -16.36 -10.02 -17.62
CA ASP A 80 -15.80 -11.36 -17.82
C ASP A 80 -15.51 -12.05 -16.49
N LYS A 81 -15.72 -13.38 -16.47
CA LYS A 81 -15.38 -14.23 -15.32
C LYS A 81 -13.91 -14.23 -14.97
N GLU A 82 -13.04 -13.86 -15.92
CA GLU A 82 -11.58 -13.69 -15.72
C GLU A 82 -11.21 -12.46 -14.87
N ARG A 83 -12.19 -11.66 -14.43
CA ARG A 83 -11.94 -10.59 -13.44
C ARG A 83 -11.32 -11.12 -12.15
N LYS A 84 -11.57 -12.34 -11.74
CA LYS A 84 -10.87 -12.97 -10.62
C LYS A 84 -9.44 -13.37 -11.01
N PRO A 85 -8.48 -13.38 -10.08
CA PRO A 85 -7.11 -13.82 -10.35
C PRO A 85 -7.06 -15.26 -10.87
N THR A 86 -6.58 -15.43 -12.08
CA THR A 86 -6.53 -16.72 -12.80
C THR A 86 -5.20 -16.95 -13.50
N ARG A 87 -4.27 -16.00 -13.38
CA ARG A 87 -3.00 -15.95 -14.11
C ARG A 87 -3.20 -16.04 -15.62
N LYS A 88 -4.23 -15.31 -16.10
CA LYS A 88 -4.48 -15.06 -17.52
C LYS A 88 -4.22 -13.60 -17.85
N GLY A 89 -4.01 -13.34 -19.12
CA GLY A 89 -3.56 -12.06 -19.63
C GLY A 89 -2.26 -12.21 -20.41
N LEU A 90 -1.68 -11.12 -20.83
CA LEU A 90 -0.39 -11.13 -21.54
C LEU A 90 0.75 -11.21 -20.51
N ARG A 91 1.60 -12.25 -20.66
CA ARG A 91 2.78 -12.45 -19.80
C ARG A 91 3.90 -11.48 -20.16
N LEU A 92 4.63 -11.00 -19.14
CA LEU A 92 5.78 -10.11 -19.34
C LEU A 92 6.82 -10.73 -20.29
N GLU A 93 7.07 -12.04 -20.20
CA GLU A 93 8.05 -12.72 -21.07
C GLU A 93 7.68 -12.71 -22.55
N LEU A 94 6.41 -12.49 -22.90
CA LEU A 94 5.91 -12.41 -24.29
C LEU A 94 5.88 -10.97 -24.82
N MET A 95 6.37 -10.01 -24.05
CA MET A 95 6.44 -8.59 -24.40
C MET A 95 7.84 -8.21 -24.85
N THR A 96 7.94 -7.29 -25.80
CA THR A 96 9.19 -6.57 -26.05
C THR A 96 9.58 -5.73 -24.84
N ASP A 97 10.84 -5.27 -24.76
CA ASP A 97 11.27 -4.45 -23.61
C ASP A 97 10.46 -3.15 -23.50
N SER A 98 10.15 -2.49 -24.63
CA SER A 98 9.28 -1.30 -24.65
C SER A 98 7.87 -1.59 -24.14
N GLN A 99 7.30 -2.75 -24.47
CA GLN A 99 5.99 -3.16 -23.96
C GLN A 99 6.01 -3.49 -22.48
N LYS A 100 7.09 -4.12 -21.98
CA LYS A 100 7.32 -4.34 -20.54
C LYS A 100 7.39 -3.03 -19.78
N ASP A 101 8.14 -2.05 -20.28
CA ASP A 101 8.26 -0.73 -19.66
C ASP A 101 6.90 -0.04 -19.52
N LYS A 102 6.05 -0.16 -20.55
CA LYS A 102 4.68 0.37 -20.50
C LYS A 102 3.79 -0.41 -19.53
N ALA A 103 3.90 -1.74 -19.47
CA ALA A 103 3.19 -2.56 -18.49
C ALA A 103 3.60 -2.21 -17.04
N MET A 104 4.91 -2.01 -16.80
CA MET A 104 5.43 -1.57 -15.50
C MET A 104 5.02 -0.13 -15.19
N SER A 105 4.90 0.75 -16.19
CA SER A 105 4.35 2.09 -16.02
C SER A 105 2.89 2.05 -15.59
N LEU A 106 2.06 1.15 -16.15
CA LEU A 106 0.70 0.93 -15.68
C LEU A 106 0.69 0.46 -14.22
N LEU A 107 1.50 -0.52 -13.84
CA LEU A 107 1.63 -0.96 -12.45
C LEU A 107 1.98 0.21 -11.53
N ARG A 108 2.90 1.10 -11.95
CA ARG A 108 3.31 2.26 -11.17
C ARG A 108 2.19 3.26 -10.95
N THR A 109 1.24 3.40 -11.88
CA THR A 109 0.08 4.30 -11.69
C THR A 109 -0.86 3.84 -10.57
N GLY A 110 -0.91 2.54 -10.28
CA GLY A 110 -1.74 1.94 -9.23
C GLY A 110 -1.05 1.82 -7.87
N THR A 111 0.22 2.21 -7.77
CA THR A 111 1.02 2.02 -6.56
C THR A 111 1.71 3.31 -6.14
N SER A 112 1.95 3.46 -4.82
CA SER A 112 2.92 4.41 -4.29
C SER A 112 4.34 3.94 -4.62
N ASP A 113 5.35 4.76 -4.35
CA ASP A 113 6.76 4.32 -4.47
C ASP A 113 7.02 3.08 -3.62
N ARG A 114 6.52 3.06 -2.38
CA ARG A 114 6.64 1.89 -1.49
C ARG A 114 5.90 0.67 -2.05
N GLY A 115 4.69 0.85 -2.55
CA GLY A 115 3.91 -0.23 -3.17
C GLY A 115 4.57 -0.79 -4.41
N TYR A 116 5.14 0.08 -5.25
CA TYR A 116 5.89 -0.32 -6.44
C TYR A 116 7.15 -1.11 -6.08
N GLN A 117 7.94 -0.64 -5.12
CA GLN A 117 9.11 -1.37 -4.65
C GLN A 117 8.75 -2.73 -4.03
N ALA A 118 7.66 -2.82 -3.27
CA ALA A 118 7.15 -4.09 -2.75
C ALA A 118 6.76 -5.05 -3.88
N ALA A 119 6.10 -4.56 -4.94
CA ALA A 119 5.77 -5.37 -6.11
C ALA A 119 7.02 -5.86 -6.84
N LEU A 120 8.01 -4.99 -7.09
CA LEU A 120 9.27 -5.38 -7.70
C LEU A 120 10.04 -6.40 -6.85
N ALA A 121 10.06 -6.21 -5.53
CA ALA A 121 10.67 -7.15 -4.60
C ALA A 121 9.99 -8.53 -4.69
N THR A 122 8.66 -8.58 -4.70
CA THR A 122 7.89 -9.82 -4.86
C THR A 122 8.21 -10.50 -6.20
N ILE A 123 8.18 -9.77 -7.31
CA ILE A 123 8.49 -10.30 -8.65
C ILE A 123 9.90 -10.91 -8.69
N SER A 124 10.88 -10.23 -8.11
CA SER A 124 12.28 -10.68 -8.14
C SER A 124 12.54 -11.92 -7.28
N LEU A 125 11.71 -12.18 -6.24
CA LEU A 125 11.79 -13.39 -5.44
C LEU A 125 11.52 -14.68 -6.24
N GLU A 126 10.84 -14.60 -7.40
CA GLU A 126 10.69 -15.77 -8.29
C GLU A 126 12.05 -16.37 -8.69
N SER A 127 13.04 -15.52 -8.97
CA SER A 127 14.39 -15.98 -9.31
C SER A 127 15.12 -16.59 -8.10
N VAL A 128 14.84 -16.10 -6.88
CA VAL A 128 15.36 -16.71 -5.64
C VAL A 128 14.73 -18.06 -5.44
N LEU A 129 13.39 -18.13 -5.51
CA LEU A 129 12.62 -19.35 -5.33
C LEU A 129 12.98 -20.43 -6.35
N ALA A 130 13.23 -20.05 -7.61
CA ALA A 130 13.70 -20.96 -8.66
C ALA A 130 15.01 -21.67 -8.29
N ARG A 131 15.91 -20.99 -7.55
CA ARG A 131 17.18 -21.58 -7.08
C ARG A 131 17.00 -22.45 -5.83
N MET A 132 15.94 -22.21 -5.04
CA MET A 132 15.64 -22.94 -3.81
C MET A 132 14.87 -24.24 -4.08
N GLU A 133 14.02 -24.25 -5.09
CA GLU A 133 13.20 -25.41 -5.45
C GLU A 133 13.97 -26.41 -6.34
N LYS A 134 13.59 -27.68 -6.27
CA LYS A 134 14.19 -28.72 -7.10
C LYS A 134 13.84 -28.52 -8.58
N PRO A 135 14.75 -28.87 -9.52
CA PRO A 135 14.46 -28.86 -10.96
C PRO A 135 13.21 -29.70 -11.29
N GLY A 136 12.41 -29.24 -12.23
CA GLY A 136 11.17 -29.91 -12.67
C GLY A 136 9.93 -29.59 -11.86
N GLY A 137 10.01 -28.68 -10.88
CA GLY A 137 8.88 -28.17 -10.12
C GLY A 137 8.07 -27.09 -10.89
N ASN A 138 7.45 -26.18 -10.14
CA ASN A 138 6.69 -25.08 -10.72
C ASN A 138 7.59 -24.11 -11.49
N VAL A 139 7.03 -23.49 -12.53
CA VAL A 139 7.73 -22.41 -13.25
C VAL A 139 7.88 -21.20 -12.33
N ARG A 140 9.13 -20.81 -12.05
CA ARG A 140 9.51 -19.70 -11.19
C ARG A 140 10.33 -18.72 -12.00
N THR A 141 9.67 -17.70 -12.53
CA THR A 141 10.33 -16.68 -13.33
C THR A 141 9.64 -15.33 -13.19
N PRO A 142 10.38 -14.23 -13.09
CA PRO A 142 9.84 -12.87 -13.15
C PRO A 142 9.03 -12.59 -14.45
N GLY A 143 9.23 -13.38 -15.50
CA GLY A 143 8.47 -13.28 -16.73
C GLY A 143 7.04 -13.81 -16.65
N TRP A 144 6.70 -14.57 -15.60
CA TRP A 144 5.35 -15.16 -15.39
C TRP A 144 4.46 -14.27 -14.54
N TYR A 145 4.49 -12.97 -14.87
CA TYR A 145 3.50 -12.01 -14.41
C TYR A 145 2.65 -11.57 -15.58
N PHE A 146 1.37 -11.39 -15.35
CA PHE A 146 0.32 -11.25 -16.36
C PHE A 146 -0.34 -9.89 -16.20
N VAL A 147 -0.57 -9.22 -17.32
CA VAL A 147 -1.33 -7.98 -17.38
C VAL A 147 -2.62 -8.20 -18.15
N SER A 148 -3.73 -7.77 -17.57
CA SER A 148 -5.07 -7.88 -18.15
C SER A 148 -5.78 -6.54 -18.09
N ILE A 149 -6.47 -6.20 -19.18
CA ILE A 149 -7.40 -5.07 -19.24
C ILE A 149 -8.82 -5.62 -19.41
N PHE A 150 -9.75 -5.10 -18.66
CA PHE A 150 -11.17 -5.48 -18.68
C PHE A 150 -12.00 -4.28 -19.09
N GLY A 151 -12.72 -4.38 -20.21
CA GLY A 151 -13.40 -3.25 -20.82
C GLY A 151 -12.45 -2.32 -21.56
N GLU A 152 -12.95 -1.15 -21.93
CA GLU A 152 -12.18 -0.14 -22.67
C GLU A 152 -11.67 0.94 -21.68
N PRO A 153 -10.34 1.21 -21.64
CA PRO A 153 -9.80 2.24 -20.75
C PRO A 153 -10.42 3.62 -20.98
N GLY A 154 -10.99 4.19 -19.93
CA GLY A 154 -11.71 5.46 -19.95
C GLY A 154 -13.21 5.33 -20.20
N SER A 155 -13.76 4.12 -20.32
CA SER A 155 -15.20 3.91 -20.53
C SER A 155 -16.02 4.26 -19.29
N GLU A 156 -17.09 5.04 -19.46
CA GLU A 156 -18.07 5.35 -18.41
C GLU A 156 -18.95 4.13 -18.04
N ALA A 157 -19.03 3.13 -18.91
CA ALA A 157 -19.71 1.86 -18.59
C ALA A 157 -18.92 0.99 -17.60
N GLY A 158 -17.67 1.37 -17.32
CA GLY A 158 -16.75 0.68 -16.44
C GLY A 158 -15.64 -0.06 -17.20
N TRP A 159 -14.46 -0.04 -16.60
CA TRP A 159 -13.30 -0.78 -17.05
C TRP A 159 -12.39 -1.09 -15.86
N GLY A 160 -11.34 -1.83 -16.08
CA GLY A 160 -10.37 -2.12 -15.03
C GLY A 160 -9.14 -2.81 -15.56
N TRP A 161 -8.17 -3.00 -14.68
CA TRP A 161 -6.97 -3.73 -15.03
C TRP A 161 -6.49 -4.59 -13.85
N ARG A 162 -5.69 -5.56 -14.18
CA ARG A 162 -5.07 -6.46 -13.22
C ARG A 162 -3.62 -6.68 -13.60
N PHE A 163 -2.75 -6.67 -12.58
CA PHE A 163 -1.38 -7.14 -12.66
C PHE A 163 -1.22 -8.28 -11.68
N GLU A 164 -0.92 -9.48 -12.14
CA GLU A 164 -0.90 -10.66 -11.29
C GLU A 164 0.23 -11.64 -11.63
N GLY A 165 0.64 -12.41 -10.64
CA GLY A 165 1.60 -13.51 -10.74
C GLY A 165 1.49 -14.44 -9.54
N HIS A 166 2.57 -15.14 -9.21
CA HIS A 166 2.57 -16.14 -8.14
C HIS A 166 2.23 -15.50 -6.78
N HIS A 167 2.90 -14.43 -6.41
CA HIS A 167 2.74 -13.77 -5.11
C HIS A 167 2.27 -12.30 -5.21
N LEU A 168 1.70 -11.90 -6.32
CA LEU A 168 1.14 -10.57 -6.51
C LEU A 168 -0.17 -10.66 -7.28
N ALA A 169 -1.21 -9.97 -6.80
CA ALA A 169 -2.41 -9.73 -7.58
C ALA A 169 -3.01 -8.38 -7.18
N LEU A 170 -2.90 -7.41 -8.07
CA LEU A 170 -3.43 -6.06 -7.90
C LEU A 170 -4.55 -5.83 -8.89
N ASN A 171 -5.69 -5.39 -8.41
CA ASN A 171 -6.90 -5.20 -9.19
C ASN A 171 -7.41 -3.78 -9.02
N PHE A 172 -7.67 -3.13 -10.14
CA PHE A 172 -8.26 -1.80 -10.17
C PHE A 172 -9.50 -1.79 -11.04
N SER A 173 -10.53 -1.09 -10.58
CA SER A 173 -11.76 -0.86 -11.32
C SER A 173 -12.01 0.62 -11.43
N LEU A 174 -12.46 1.07 -12.59
CA LEU A 174 -12.67 2.47 -12.88
C LEU A 174 -13.99 2.67 -13.65
N ARG A 175 -14.52 3.89 -13.55
CA ARG A 175 -15.56 4.41 -14.42
C ARG A 175 -15.04 5.74 -14.98
N GLY A 176 -14.92 5.84 -16.29
CA GLY A 176 -14.16 6.92 -16.89
C GLY A 176 -12.73 6.97 -16.33
N THR A 177 -12.40 8.05 -15.65
CA THR A 177 -11.14 8.23 -14.91
C THR A 177 -11.31 8.17 -13.38
N ASP A 178 -12.50 7.82 -12.86
CA ASP A 178 -12.70 7.65 -11.43
C ASP A 178 -12.38 6.21 -11.02
N VAL A 179 -11.48 6.04 -10.04
CA VAL A 179 -11.12 4.72 -9.49
C VAL A 179 -12.21 4.29 -8.51
N THR A 180 -13.02 3.31 -8.88
CA THR A 180 -14.13 2.79 -8.08
C THR A 180 -13.74 1.62 -7.18
N GLY A 181 -12.62 0.97 -7.43
CA GLY A 181 -12.13 -0.14 -6.61
C GLY A 181 -10.62 -0.37 -6.74
N THR A 182 -9.98 -0.69 -5.60
CA THR A 182 -8.55 -0.94 -5.44
C THR A 182 -8.27 -2.34 -4.90
N THR A 183 -9.30 -3.17 -4.78
CA THR A 183 -9.26 -4.50 -4.18
C THR A 183 -9.91 -5.55 -5.08
N PRO A 184 -9.55 -6.85 -4.91
CA PRO A 184 -8.58 -7.39 -3.96
C PRO A 184 -7.15 -6.96 -4.27
N ALA A 185 -6.36 -6.70 -3.22
CA ALA A 185 -4.92 -6.48 -3.33
C ALA A 185 -4.20 -7.57 -2.54
N PHE A 186 -3.41 -8.38 -3.24
CA PHE A 186 -2.65 -9.48 -2.66
C PHE A 186 -1.16 -9.26 -2.87
N PHE A 187 -0.40 -9.45 -1.80
CA PHE A 187 1.05 -9.51 -1.78
C PHE A 187 1.50 -10.74 -1.00
N GLY A 188 2.41 -11.49 -1.56
CA GLY A 188 3.06 -12.60 -0.90
C GLY A 188 4.57 -12.56 -1.07
N ALA A 189 5.26 -13.44 -0.37
CA ALA A 189 6.71 -13.59 -0.46
C ALA A 189 7.12 -15.02 -0.13
N ASN A 190 7.88 -15.64 -1.00
CA ASN A 190 8.54 -16.92 -0.76
C ASN A 190 9.95 -16.88 -1.37
N PRO A 191 11.00 -16.85 -0.53
CA PRO A 191 10.93 -16.77 0.93
C PRO A 191 10.52 -15.39 1.45
N ALA A 192 10.02 -15.31 2.70
CA ALA A 192 9.82 -14.05 3.40
C ALA A 192 11.16 -13.38 3.74
N GLU A 193 12.12 -14.20 4.19
CA GLU A 193 13.53 -13.84 4.41
C GLU A 193 14.43 -14.80 3.63
N VAL A 194 15.31 -14.25 2.81
CA VAL A 194 16.34 -15.01 2.10
C VAL A 194 17.43 -15.41 3.11
N ARG A 195 17.53 -16.69 3.43
CA ARG A 195 18.46 -17.18 4.48
C ARG A 195 19.78 -17.72 3.93
N SER A 196 19.89 -17.89 2.62
CA SER A 196 21.05 -18.44 1.94
C SER A 196 21.40 -17.69 0.65
N GLY A 197 22.58 -17.94 0.09
CA GLY A 197 23.03 -17.41 -1.19
C GLY A 197 23.39 -15.92 -1.18
N ALA A 198 23.50 -15.33 -2.40
CA ALA A 198 24.00 -13.98 -2.59
C ALA A 198 23.07 -12.87 -2.03
N GLU A 199 21.78 -13.16 -1.91
CA GLU A 199 20.77 -12.22 -1.41
C GLU A 199 20.42 -12.45 0.08
N LYS A 200 21.24 -13.22 0.83
CA LYS A 200 21.02 -13.51 2.26
C LYS A 200 20.80 -12.23 3.07
N GLY A 201 19.76 -12.25 3.90
CA GLY A 201 19.34 -11.13 4.74
C GLY A 201 18.30 -10.22 4.09
N ARG A 202 17.95 -10.44 2.83
CA ARG A 202 16.83 -9.73 2.20
C ARG A 202 15.51 -10.17 2.79
N VAL A 203 14.71 -9.23 3.28
CA VAL A 203 13.38 -9.44 3.86
C VAL A 203 12.33 -8.77 2.97
N ALA A 204 11.23 -9.46 2.73
CA ALA A 204 10.09 -8.93 2.00
C ALA A 204 8.89 -8.74 2.94
N LEU A 205 8.10 -7.69 2.70
CA LEU A 205 6.86 -7.37 3.44
C LEU A 205 7.07 -7.26 4.97
N GLU A 206 8.24 -6.78 5.39
CA GLU A 206 8.65 -6.71 6.80
C GLU A 206 7.64 -5.91 7.66
N GLY A 207 7.10 -4.80 7.13
CA GLY A 207 6.17 -3.93 7.84
C GLY A 207 4.94 -4.67 8.36
N CYS A 208 4.37 -5.59 7.57
CA CYS A 208 3.20 -6.38 7.95
C CYS A 208 3.43 -7.20 9.23
N SER A 209 4.59 -7.89 9.31
CA SER A 209 4.91 -8.74 10.45
C SER A 209 5.40 -7.95 11.65
N ALA A 210 6.30 -7.00 11.46
CA ALA A 210 6.90 -6.22 12.55
C ALA A 210 5.86 -5.39 13.30
N LEU A 211 4.98 -4.69 12.59
CA LEU A 211 3.92 -3.90 13.23
C LEU A 211 2.90 -4.77 13.97
N ALA A 212 2.52 -5.90 13.40
CA ALA A 212 1.63 -6.84 14.09
C ALA A 212 2.28 -7.42 15.36
N LEU A 213 3.55 -7.81 15.29
CA LEU A 213 4.30 -8.30 16.46
C LEU A 213 4.43 -7.23 17.54
N ASN A 214 4.68 -5.96 17.17
CA ASN A 214 4.73 -4.84 18.12
C ASN A 214 3.38 -4.62 18.79
N LEU A 215 2.28 -4.69 18.04
CA LEU A 215 0.93 -4.58 18.61
C LEU A 215 0.67 -5.71 19.60
N ILE A 216 0.93 -6.96 19.22
CA ILE A 216 0.73 -8.14 20.07
C ILE A 216 1.59 -8.06 21.34
N ALA A 217 2.85 -7.63 21.22
CA ALA A 217 3.75 -7.49 22.36
C ALA A 217 3.33 -6.40 23.36
N SER A 218 2.51 -5.45 22.95
CA SER A 218 1.98 -4.38 23.81
C SER A 218 0.70 -4.76 24.55
N PHE A 219 0.11 -5.92 24.27
CA PHE A 219 -1.15 -6.35 24.91
C PHE A 219 -0.98 -6.78 26.35
N SER A 220 -1.96 -6.42 27.18
CA SER A 220 -2.12 -7.04 28.50
C SER A 220 -2.52 -8.51 28.36
N PRO A 221 -2.41 -9.33 29.43
CA PRO A 221 -2.89 -10.70 29.41
C PRO A 221 -4.35 -10.83 28.97
N GLU A 222 -5.23 -9.94 29.42
CA GLU A 222 -6.66 -9.93 29.06
C GLU A 222 -6.87 -9.56 27.60
N GLN A 223 -6.11 -8.58 27.08
CA GLN A 223 -6.15 -8.21 25.68
C GLN A 223 -5.63 -9.35 24.79
N THR A 224 -4.52 -9.99 25.22
CA THR A 224 -3.97 -11.15 24.53
C THR A 224 -5.01 -12.28 24.44
N SER A 225 -5.69 -12.60 25.53
CA SER A 225 -6.74 -13.62 25.55
C SER A 225 -7.88 -13.31 24.59
N LYS A 226 -8.32 -12.04 24.53
CA LYS A 226 -9.40 -11.60 23.62
C LYS A 226 -8.97 -11.60 22.16
N ALA A 227 -7.72 -11.29 21.87
CA ALA A 227 -7.19 -11.15 20.51
C ALA A 227 -6.71 -12.48 19.92
N SER A 228 -6.46 -13.52 20.76
CA SER A 228 -5.88 -14.77 20.32
C SER A 228 -6.90 -15.72 19.69
N ALA A 229 -6.58 -16.23 18.50
CA ALA A 229 -7.27 -17.33 17.86
C ALA A 229 -6.67 -18.68 18.31
N ALA A 230 -7.52 -19.70 18.42
CA ALA A 230 -7.08 -21.07 18.79
C ALA A 230 -6.30 -21.80 17.69
N LYS A 231 -6.43 -21.34 16.43
CA LYS A 231 -5.79 -21.93 15.24
C LYS A 231 -5.46 -20.86 14.21
N PRO A 232 -4.54 -21.14 13.26
CA PRO A 232 -4.24 -20.21 12.18
C PRO A 232 -5.48 -19.84 11.38
N SER A 233 -5.48 -18.63 10.82
CA SER A 233 -6.49 -18.22 9.83
C SER A 233 -6.44 -19.16 8.62
N VAL A 234 -7.58 -19.31 7.94
CA VAL A 234 -7.65 -20.06 6.67
C VAL A 234 -6.76 -19.40 5.62
N GLU A 235 -6.27 -20.22 4.69
CA GLU A 235 -5.43 -19.74 3.58
C GLU A 235 -6.13 -18.65 2.76
N VAL A 236 -5.34 -17.70 2.27
CA VAL A 236 -5.81 -16.66 1.36
C VAL A 236 -5.99 -17.27 -0.03
N ASP A 237 -7.23 -17.52 -0.41
CA ASP A 237 -7.55 -17.99 -1.75
C ASP A 237 -7.70 -16.81 -2.72
N GLN A 238 -6.69 -16.62 -3.55
CA GLN A 238 -6.67 -15.58 -4.60
C GLN A 238 -7.77 -15.77 -5.66
N GLY A 239 -8.21 -17.02 -5.88
CA GLY A 239 -9.23 -17.36 -6.88
C GLY A 239 -10.66 -17.04 -6.47
N GLN A 240 -10.91 -16.73 -5.21
CA GLN A 240 -12.25 -16.41 -4.72
C GLN A 240 -12.68 -14.99 -5.08
N THR A 241 -13.88 -14.89 -5.66
CA THR A 241 -14.48 -13.59 -6.02
C THR A 241 -15.03 -12.84 -4.83
N LYS A 242 -15.29 -13.52 -3.71
CA LYS A 242 -15.77 -12.93 -2.46
C LYS A 242 -14.74 -13.15 -1.36
N PRO A 243 -14.53 -12.18 -0.45
CA PRO A 243 -13.72 -12.41 0.72
C PRO A 243 -14.35 -13.49 1.62
N PRO A 244 -13.57 -14.18 2.45
CA PRO A 244 -14.12 -15.02 3.50
C PRO A 244 -15.07 -14.22 4.40
N ALA A 245 -16.02 -14.91 5.02
CA ALA A 245 -16.90 -14.29 6.00
C ALA A 245 -16.10 -13.64 7.15
N LEU A 246 -16.60 -12.52 7.63
CA LEU A 246 -16.08 -11.89 8.85
C LEU A 246 -16.36 -12.82 10.03
N THR A 247 -15.43 -12.92 10.94
CA THR A 247 -15.57 -13.80 12.13
C THR A 247 -16.24 -13.08 13.30
N GLY A 248 -16.12 -11.76 13.35
CA GLY A 248 -16.51 -10.97 14.51
C GLY A 248 -15.67 -11.25 15.76
N ALA A 249 -14.60 -12.03 15.60
CA ALA A 249 -13.69 -12.39 16.68
C ALA A 249 -12.55 -11.37 16.85
N GLY A 250 -11.80 -11.51 17.96
CA GLY A 250 -10.66 -10.66 18.26
C GLY A 250 -10.99 -9.48 19.16
N ILE A 251 -9.96 -8.68 19.46
CA ILE A 251 -10.08 -7.48 20.26
C ILE A 251 -10.57 -6.30 19.42
N THR A 252 -11.50 -5.51 19.96
CA THR A 252 -12.00 -4.30 19.30
C THR A 252 -11.06 -3.12 19.50
N ALA A 253 -11.01 -2.21 18.53
CA ALA A 253 -10.09 -1.07 18.58
C ALA A 253 -10.42 -0.07 19.70
N ASP A 254 -11.66 -0.02 20.21
CA ASP A 254 -12.04 0.77 21.38
C ASP A 254 -11.50 0.20 22.71
N SER A 255 -11.14 -1.09 22.74
CA SER A 255 -10.47 -1.75 23.88
C SER A 255 -8.95 -1.55 23.89
N LEU A 256 -8.38 -0.84 22.91
CA LEU A 256 -6.95 -0.56 22.82
C LEU A 256 -6.61 0.76 23.50
N THR A 257 -5.41 0.83 24.10
CA THR A 257 -4.84 2.12 24.55
C THR A 257 -4.57 3.02 23.34
N MET A 258 -4.25 4.30 23.60
CA MET A 258 -3.92 5.25 22.53
C MET A 258 -2.70 4.77 21.75
N GLU A 259 -1.65 4.34 22.42
CA GLU A 259 -0.40 3.85 21.81
C GLU A 259 -0.63 2.58 20.97
N GLN A 260 -1.44 1.65 21.47
CA GLN A 260 -1.84 0.45 20.73
C GLN A 260 -2.66 0.81 19.47
N GLY A 261 -3.56 1.77 19.60
CA GLY A 261 -4.35 2.30 18.49
C GLY A 261 -3.48 2.95 17.40
N GLU A 262 -2.39 3.63 17.80
CA GLU A 262 -1.42 4.16 16.85
C GLU A 262 -0.65 3.05 16.11
N ILE A 263 -0.27 1.97 16.80
CA ILE A 263 0.39 0.81 16.16
C ILE A 263 -0.58 0.15 15.17
N LEU A 264 -1.83 -0.06 15.57
CA LEU A 264 -2.86 -0.59 14.65
C LEU A 264 -3.06 0.31 13.42
N THR A 265 -3.07 1.63 13.62
CA THR A 265 -3.16 2.59 12.51
C THR A 265 -1.96 2.51 11.57
N LYS A 266 -0.74 2.36 12.10
CA LYS A 266 0.46 2.15 11.29
C LYS A 266 0.39 0.83 10.52
N LEU A 267 -0.15 -0.22 11.12
CA LEU A 267 -0.35 -1.51 10.46
C LEU A 267 -1.37 -1.41 9.32
N LEU A 268 -2.49 -0.72 9.52
CA LEU A 268 -3.46 -0.43 8.45
C LEU A 268 -2.82 0.35 7.29
N ARG A 269 -2.00 1.35 7.62
CA ARG A 269 -1.24 2.12 6.62
C ARG A 269 -0.16 1.30 5.91
N ASP A 270 0.32 0.21 6.48
CA ASP A 270 1.22 -0.69 5.76
C ASP A 270 0.56 -1.32 4.53
N TYR A 271 -0.75 -1.52 4.59
CA TYR A 271 -1.56 -2.00 3.45
C TYR A 271 -2.00 -0.87 2.53
N THR A 272 -2.68 0.13 3.06
CA THR A 272 -3.27 1.20 2.25
C THR A 272 -2.22 2.11 1.61
N GLY A 273 -1.10 2.34 2.28
CA GLY A 273 0.00 3.17 1.79
C GLY A 273 0.83 2.53 0.66
N ARG A 274 0.46 1.34 0.19
CA ARG A 274 0.95 0.80 -1.09
C ARG A 274 0.24 1.41 -2.29
N LEU A 275 -0.87 2.10 -2.07
CA LEU A 275 -1.64 2.83 -3.08
C LEU A 275 -1.08 4.26 -3.28
N PRO A 276 -1.32 4.91 -4.42
CA PRO A 276 -1.09 6.34 -4.58
C PRO A 276 -1.78 7.16 -3.48
N ALA A 277 -1.18 8.28 -3.08
CA ALA A 277 -1.59 9.06 -1.90
C ALA A 277 -3.08 9.40 -1.86
N GLU A 278 -3.68 9.77 -3.01
CA GLU A 278 -5.11 10.08 -3.11
C GLU A 278 -6.00 8.86 -2.88
N LEU A 279 -5.58 7.67 -3.31
CA LEU A 279 -6.29 6.42 -3.10
C LEU A 279 -6.07 5.91 -1.67
N GLU A 280 -4.86 6.05 -1.11
CA GLU A 280 -4.57 5.78 0.29
C GLU A 280 -5.48 6.61 1.21
N ALA A 281 -5.56 7.92 0.96
CA ALA A 281 -6.40 8.82 1.75
C ALA A 281 -7.87 8.38 1.74
N ARG A 282 -8.38 7.97 0.58
CA ARG A 282 -9.75 7.45 0.43
C ARG A 282 -9.97 6.14 1.19
N GLU A 283 -9.03 5.20 1.10
CA GLU A 283 -9.11 3.92 1.81
C GLU A 283 -9.02 4.12 3.34
N LEU A 284 -8.14 5.01 3.80
CA LEU A 284 -8.04 5.35 5.22
C LEU A 284 -9.30 6.04 5.75
N ALA A 285 -9.86 6.99 5.00
CA ALA A 285 -11.10 7.65 5.39
C ALA A 285 -12.26 6.65 5.54
N LEU A 286 -12.33 5.67 4.66
CA LEU A 286 -13.31 4.59 4.74
C LEU A 286 -13.10 3.72 5.99
N ILE A 287 -11.87 3.31 6.26
CA ILE A 287 -11.54 2.51 7.45
C ILE A 287 -11.85 3.30 8.73
N GLN A 288 -11.50 4.58 8.77
CA GLN A 288 -11.75 5.48 9.90
C GLN A 288 -13.25 5.82 10.08
N GLY A 289 -14.06 5.63 9.05
CA GLY A 289 -15.51 5.81 9.10
C GLY A 289 -16.24 4.73 9.91
N TYR A 290 -15.59 3.60 10.20
CA TYR A 290 -16.18 2.57 11.06
C TYR A 290 -16.03 2.93 12.54
N PRO A 291 -17.04 2.66 13.38
CA PRO A 291 -16.90 2.73 14.83
C PRO A 291 -15.72 1.87 15.30
N ARG A 292 -14.99 2.36 16.29
CA ARG A 292 -13.85 1.60 16.85
C ARG A 292 -14.25 0.26 17.45
N SER A 293 -15.52 0.12 17.90
CA SER A 293 -16.13 -1.14 18.34
C SER A 293 -16.30 -2.19 17.23
N ASP A 294 -16.34 -1.75 15.97
CA ASP A 294 -16.53 -2.62 14.81
C ASP A 294 -15.18 -3.02 14.16
N LEU A 295 -14.12 -2.26 14.44
CA LEU A 295 -12.78 -2.58 13.97
C LEU A 295 -12.13 -3.58 14.92
N ARG A 296 -11.76 -4.75 14.42
CA ARG A 296 -11.26 -5.87 15.21
C ARG A 296 -9.90 -6.33 14.74
N PHE A 297 -9.07 -6.76 15.68
CA PHE A 297 -7.79 -7.41 15.44
C PHE A 297 -7.78 -8.78 16.11
N GLU A 298 -7.53 -9.83 15.35
CA GLU A 298 -7.36 -11.21 15.81
C GLU A 298 -6.04 -11.76 15.32
N PHE A 299 -5.34 -12.53 16.13
CA PHE A 299 -4.10 -13.17 15.72
C PHE A 299 -4.02 -14.61 16.24
N PHE A 300 -3.29 -15.44 15.50
CA PHE A 300 -2.74 -16.71 15.97
C PHE A 300 -1.22 -16.64 15.95
N ARG A 301 -0.57 -17.13 16.98
CA ARG A 301 0.87 -17.24 17.05
C ARG A 301 1.26 -18.49 17.85
N ASP A 302 2.06 -19.36 17.23
CA ASP A 302 2.72 -20.46 17.95
C ASP A 302 4.18 -20.09 18.19
N SER A 303 4.46 -19.53 19.37
CA SER A 303 5.81 -19.10 19.74
C SER A 303 6.74 -20.28 20.09
N ALA A 304 6.19 -21.47 20.34
CA ALA A 304 6.94 -22.68 20.63
C ALA A 304 7.34 -23.46 19.36
N ALA A 305 6.57 -23.29 18.27
CA ALA A 305 6.87 -23.97 17.02
C ALA A 305 8.11 -23.40 16.33
N LYS A 306 8.81 -24.25 15.58
CA LYS A 306 9.94 -23.85 14.75
C LYS A 306 9.48 -22.82 13.72
N GLY A 307 10.23 -21.70 13.59
CA GLY A 307 9.88 -20.59 12.70
C GLY A 307 8.79 -19.65 13.24
N LYS A 308 8.16 -19.99 14.37
CA LYS A 308 7.14 -19.15 15.05
C LYS A 308 6.02 -18.73 14.11
N PRO A 309 5.22 -19.67 13.57
CA PRO A 309 4.14 -19.34 12.65
C PRO A 309 3.16 -18.34 13.25
N MET A 310 2.70 -17.43 12.41
CA MET A 310 1.79 -16.37 12.78
C MET A 310 0.77 -16.10 11.68
N THR A 311 -0.48 -15.85 12.09
CA THR A 311 -1.49 -15.24 11.24
C THR A 311 -2.16 -14.10 11.98
N TYR A 312 -2.73 -13.14 11.24
CA TYR A 312 -3.65 -12.18 11.81
C TYR A 312 -4.74 -11.78 10.82
N ARG A 313 -5.82 -11.25 11.38
CA ARG A 313 -6.93 -10.62 10.65
C ARG A 313 -7.17 -9.24 11.25
N ILE A 314 -7.48 -8.29 10.38
CA ILE A 314 -8.05 -6.99 10.77
C ILE A 314 -9.33 -6.87 9.97
N GLU A 315 -10.46 -6.70 10.65
CA GLU A 315 -11.75 -6.67 9.98
C GLU A 315 -12.69 -5.61 10.54
N ALA A 316 -13.52 -5.08 9.67
CA ALA A 316 -14.69 -4.27 9.98
C ALA A 316 -15.78 -4.61 8.94
N PRO A 317 -17.03 -4.16 9.11
CA PRO A 317 -18.15 -4.59 8.23
C PRO A 317 -17.89 -4.45 6.73
N GLY A 318 -17.01 -3.55 6.31
CA GLY A 318 -16.75 -3.31 4.89
C GLY A 318 -15.39 -3.78 4.37
N PHE A 319 -14.50 -4.31 5.20
CA PHE A 319 -13.21 -4.78 4.74
C PHE A 319 -12.61 -5.91 5.59
N LEU A 320 -11.64 -6.59 5.01
CA LEU A 320 -10.85 -7.65 5.63
C LEU A 320 -9.41 -7.53 5.18
N ILE A 321 -8.49 -7.49 6.13
CA ILE A 321 -7.06 -7.73 5.93
C ILE A 321 -6.72 -9.08 6.53
N GLN A 322 -5.97 -9.90 5.79
CA GLN A 322 -5.43 -11.18 6.24
C GLN A 322 -3.92 -11.22 6.01
N TYR A 323 -3.23 -11.82 6.95
CA TYR A 323 -1.80 -12.11 6.89
C TYR A 323 -1.53 -13.51 7.39
N LEU A 324 -0.77 -14.27 6.64
CA LEU A 324 -0.36 -15.62 6.97
C LEU A 324 1.16 -15.78 6.75
N ASN A 325 1.84 -16.32 7.72
CA ASN A 325 3.21 -16.80 7.62
C ASN A 325 3.33 -18.10 8.40
N VAL A 326 2.80 -19.17 7.85
CA VAL A 326 2.71 -20.49 8.47
C VAL A 326 3.40 -21.58 7.64
N GLN A 327 3.56 -21.33 6.35
CA GLN A 327 4.13 -22.30 5.41
C GLN A 327 5.67 -22.22 5.43
N ALA A 328 6.31 -23.35 5.09
CA ALA A 328 7.74 -23.36 4.82
C ALA A 328 8.05 -22.74 3.46
N ASP A 329 9.26 -22.20 3.32
CA ASP A 329 9.80 -21.76 2.04
C ASP A 329 10.31 -22.92 1.16
N GLY A 330 10.89 -22.60 -0.01
CA GLY A 330 11.41 -23.57 -0.96
C GLY A 330 12.59 -24.43 -0.43
N GLU A 331 13.30 -23.98 0.61
CA GLU A 331 14.36 -24.74 1.32
C GLU A 331 13.83 -25.50 2.53
N GLY A 332 12.53 -25.40 2.83
CA GLY A 332 11.91 -26.04 4.00
C GLY A 332 12.10 -25.27 5.31
N ASN A 333 12.51 -24.00 5.27
CA ASN A 333 12.54 -23.15 6.47
C ASN A 333 11.10 -22.85 6.91
N PRO A 334 10.67 -23.27 8.12
CA PRO A 334 9.29 -23.12 8.56
C PRO A 334 8.93 -21.66 8.81
N ALA A 335 7.66 -21.29 8.55
CA ALA A 335 7.13 -19.95 8.69
C ALA A 335 8.01 -18.89 8.00
N ASN A 336 8.31 -19.14 6.73
CA ASN A 336 9.09 -18.24 5.87
C ASN A 336 8.44 -18.03 4.49
N HIS A 337 7.10 -18.08 4.45
CA HIS A 337 6.29 -17.95 3.26
C HIS A 337 5.04 -17.13 3.60
N ILE A 338 5.01 -15.89 3.14
CA ILE A 338 3.95 -14.92 3.47
C ILE A 338 2.87 -14.90 2.39
N HIS A 339 1.60 -14.92 2.84
CA HIS A 339 0.46 -14.48 2.06
C HIS A 339 -0.26 -13.35 2.79
N SER A 340 -0.56 -12.26 2.12
CA SER A 340 -1.34 -11.18 2.70
C SER A 340 -2.30 -10.57 1.69
N ALA A 341 -3.52 -10.28 2.13
CA ALA A 341 -4.56 -9.69 1.28
C ALA A 341 -5.29 -8.56 1.98
N TYR A 342 -5.61 -7.53 1.22
CA TYR A 342 -6.59 -6.50 1.56
C TYR A 342 -7.79 -6.64 0.63
N ARG A 343 -8.98 -6.80 1.20
CA ARG A 343 -10.22 -7.05 0.48
C ARG A 343 -11.36 -6.18 1.00
N ARG A 344 -12.29 -5.83 0.11
CA ARG A 344 -13.56 -5.21 0.47
C ARG A 344 -14.64 -6.29 0.57
N VAL A 345 -15.45 -6.25 1.63
CA VAL A 345 -16.59 -7.16 1.79
C VAL A 345 -17.60 -6.93 0.67
N ALA A 346 -17.80 -5.66 0.31
CA ALA A 346 -18.55 -5.25 -0.86
C ALA A 346 -17.65 -4.34 -1.72
N GLY A 347 -17.58 -4.60 -3.02
CA GLY A 347 -16.83 -3.76 -3.94
C GLY A 347 -15.47 -4.30 -4.40
N ASP A 348 -15.10 -5.52 -3.99
CA ASP A 348 -14.00 -6.24 -4.64
C ASP A 348 -14.25 -6.30 -6.15
N PHE A 349 -13.21 -6.06 -6.93
CA PHE A 349 -13.27 -5.97 -8.41
C PHE A 349 -14.21 -4.86 -8.92
N GLY A 350 -14.54 -3.86 -8.09
CA GLY A 350 -15.51 -2.82 -8.43
C GLY A 350 -16.94 -3.32 -8.59
N GLN A 351 -17.25 -4.53 -8.10
CA GLN A 351 -18.59 -5.07 -8.13
C GLN A 351 -19.41 -4.48 -6.98
N PRO A 352 -20.69 -4.07 -7.22
CA PRO A 352 -21.55 -3.68 -6.12
C PRO A 352 -21.78 -4.86 -5.16
N ALA A 353 -22.07 -4.56 -3.91
CA ALA A 353 -22.55 -5.56 -2.97
C ALA A 353 -23.83 -6.22 -3.54
N ARG A 354 -23.81 -7.51 -3.69
CA ARG A 354 -25.01 -8.30 -4.02
C ARG A 354 -25.63 -8.87 -2.76
#